data_76c3e217b68366b71a47db79dca2c423
#
_entry.id   76c3e217b68366b71a47db79dca2c423
#
_cell.length_a   1.000
_cell.length_b   1.000
_cell.length_c   1.000
_cell.angle_alpha   90.00
_cell.angle_beta   90.00
_cell.angle_gamma   90.00
#
_symmetry.space_group_name_H-M   'P 1'
#
loop_
_entity.id
_entity.type
_entity.pdbx_description
1 polymer ?
#
loop_
_entity_poly.entity_id
_entity_poly.type
_entity_poly.pdbx_seq_one_letter_code
_entity_poly.pdbx_strand_id
1 'polypeptide(L)'
;MLLDRVLAGIPRAEQSWRGHLGPAMLCLHSLMDGLGIGLAFQIDTSAGWMIALAVLTHDVADGVNTVSLSLAARSEAAARRWLVVNGVAPMLGVLLGLAIVIPAAMLAPMMGVFAGIFLYIGACELVPRSRALDPKLRTSLASILGILLMLGVTHFAH
;
A
#
# COMPACT_ATOMS: atom_id res chain seq x y z
N MET A 1 11.26 5.53 -12.18
CA MET A 1 12.32 5.92 -13.13
C MET A 1 12.97 4.74 -13.87
N LEU A 2 13.46 3.66 -13.22
CA LEU A 2 14.01 2.52 -13.94
C LEU A 2 12.92 1.74 -14.71
N LEU A 3 11.80 1.47 -14.05
CA LEU A 3 10.64 0.80 -14.64
C LEU A 3 10.05 1.59 -15.81
N ASP A 4 9.97 2.92 -15.68
CA ASP A 4 9.47 3.80 -16.76
C ASP A 4 10.39 3.78 -17.99
N ARG A 5 11.71 3.66 -17.81
CA ARG A 5 12.66 3.55 -18.93
C ARG A 5 12.60 2.20 -19.63
N VAL A 6 12.43 1.12 -18.86
CA VAL A 6 12.25 -0.23 -19.44
C VAL A 6 10.90 -0.30 -20.19
N LEU A 7 9.86 0.36 -19.67
CA LEU A 7 8.54 0.37 -20.29
C LEU A 7 8.43 1.35 -21.48
N ALA A 8 9.28 2.35 -21.59
CA ALA A 8 9.28 3.31 -22.70
C ALA A 8 9.69 2.71 -24.05
N GLY A 9 10.37 1.55 -24.03
CA GLY A 9 10.80 0.83 -25.26
C GLY A 9 9.77 -0.14 -25.85
N ILE A 10 8.57 -0.28 -25.25
CA ILE A 10 7.58 -1.29 -25.62
C ILE A 10 6.53 -0.72 -26.58
N PRO A 11 6.17 -1.41 -27.69
CA PRO A 11 5.24 -0.89 -28.72
C PRO A 11 3.83 -0.58 -28.21
N ARG A 12 3.15 0.38 -28.87
CA ARG A 12 1.80 0.89 -28.51
C ARG A 12 0.69 -0.17 -28.40
N ALA A 13 0.84 -1.35 -28.97
CA ALA A 13 -0.13 -2.45 -28.82
C ALA A 13 -0.23 -2.97 -27.37
N GLU A 14 0.79 -2.74 -26.54
CA GLU A 14 0.82 -3.11 -25.13
C GLU A 14 0.27 -2.03 -24.17
N GLN A 15 -0.21 -0.92 -24.69
CA GLN A 15 -0.76 0.17 -23.88
C GLN A 15 -2.02 -0.24 -23.10
N SER A 16 -2.65 -1.35 -23.51
CA SER A 16 -3.87 -1.85 -22.85
C SER A 16 -3.61 -2.45 -21.47
N TRP A 17 -2.51 -3.13 -21.25
CA TRP A 17 -2.17 -3.73 -19.96
C TRP A 17 -1.52 -2.74 -19.00
N ARG A 18 -0.81 -1.71 -19.51
CA ARG A 18 -0.20 -0.64 -18.69
C ARG A 18 -1.21 0.09 -17.80
N GLY A 19 -2.45 0.29 -18.29
CA GLY A 19 -3.52 0.87 -17.51
C GLY A 19 -4.01 0.01 -16.33
N HIS A 20 -3.62 -1.27 -16.28
CA HIS A 20 -3.92 -2.16 -15.15
C HIS A 20 -2.78 -2.26 -14.14
N LEU A 21 -1.53 -1.91 -14.51
CA LEU A 21 -0.36 -2.06 -13.63
C LEU A 21 -0.48 -1.25 -12.35
N GLY A 22 -0.82 0.03 -12.44
CA GLY A 22 -0.96 0.90 -11.28
C GLY A 22 -1.98 0.36 -10.28
N PRO A 23 -3.25 0.15 -10.69
CA PRO A 23 -4.26 -0.46 -9.83
C PRO A 23 -3.87 -1.85 -9.31
N ALA A 24 -3.24 -2.71 -10.14
CA ALA A 24 -2.80 -4.03 -9.72
C ALA A 24 -1.72 -3.96 -8.62
N MET A 25 -0.77 -3.03 -8.74
CA MET A 25 0.26 -2.82 -7.73
C MET A 25 -0.33 -2.31 -6.40
N LEU A 26 -1.34 -1.44 -6.45
CA LEU A 26 -2.05 -1.01 -5.25
C LEU A 26 -2.83 -2.17 -4.60
N CYS A 27 -3.51 -3.00 -5.38
CA CYS A 27 -4.18 -4.19 -4.85
C CYS A 27 -3.20 -5.19 -4.24
N LEU A 28 -2.02 -5.37 -4.84
CA LEU A 28 -0.95 -6.19 -4.26
C LEU A 28 -0.44 -5.59 -2.95
N HIS A 29 -0.28 -4.27 -2.90
CA HIS A 29 0.08 -3.54 -1.67
C HIS A 29 -0.96 -3.80 -0.57
N SER A 30 -2.24 -3.57 -0.84
CA SER A 30 -3.33 -3.82 0.12
C SER A 30 -3.40 -5.29 0.58
N LEU A 31 -3.10 -6.24 -0.32
CA LEU A 31 -2.99 -7.66 0.05
C LEU A 31 -1.84 -7.90 1.04
N MET A 32 -0.68 -7.25 0.80
CA MET A 32 0.49 -7.34 1.69
C MET A 32 0.22 -6.69 3.05
N ASP A 33 -0.51 -5.57 3.08
CA ASP A 33 -0.96 -4.94 4.32
C ASP A 33 -1.81 -5.89 5.15
N GLY A 34 -2.80 -6.52 4.53
CA GLY A 34 -3.61 -7.54 5.18
C GLY A 34 -2.80 -8.72 5.68
N LEU A 35 -1.86 -9.22 4.87
CA LEU A 35 -0.96 -10.30 5.28
C LEU A 35 -0.15 -9.89 6.51
N GLY A 36 0.38 -8.67 6.53
CA GLY A 36 1.11 -8.09 7.66
C GLY A 36 0.26 -8.04 8.93
N ILE A 37 -1.02 -7.63 8.83
CA ILE A 37 -1.98 -7.65 9.94
C ILE A 37 -2.16 -9.08 10.47
N GLY A 38 -2.45 -10.04 9.58
CA GLY A 38 -2.66 -11.44 9.97
C GLY A 38 -1.47 -12.06 10.66
N LEU A 39 -0.26 -11.80 10.15
CA LEU A 39 1.00 -12.27 10.78
C LEU A 39 1.25 -11.59 12.12
N ALA A 40 0.96 -10.30 12.25
CA ALA A 40 1.13 -9.57 13.51
C ALA A 40 0.22 -10.11 14.61
N PHE A 41 -1.01 -10.50 14.31
CA PHE A 41 -1.90 -11.17 15.25
C PHE A 41 -1.36 -12.51 15.76
N GLN A 42 -0.52 -13.19 15.00
CA GLN A 42 0.15 -14.41 15.46
C GLN A 42 1.27 -14.13 16.49
N ILE A 43 1.83 -12.91 16.48
CA ILE A 43 2.87 -12.52 17.44
C ILE A 43 2.22 -12.07 18.74
N ASP A 44 1.33 -11.09 18.64
CA ASP A 44 0.60 -10.52 19.78
C ASP A 44 -0.64 -9.76 19.29
N THR A 45 -1.72 -9.81 20.09
CA THR A 45 -2.98 -9.15 19.78
C THR A 45 -2.84 -7.62 19.67
N SER A 46 -2.01 -7.02 20.53
CA SER A 46 -1.78 -5.57 20.51
C SER A 46 -1.03 -5.14 19.24
N ALA A 47 -0.01 -5.90 18.83
CA ALA A 47 0.71 -5.68 17.57
C ALA A 47 -0.22 -5.79 16.37
N GLY A 48 -1.11 -6.79 16.36
CA GLY A 48 -2.13 -6.96 15.30
C GLY A 48 -3.03 -5.75 15.18
N TRP A 49 -3.57 -5.24 16.29
CA TRP A 49 -4.42 -4.06 16.30
C TRP A 49 -3.69 -2.78 15.92
N MET A 50 -2.43 -2.60 16.35
CA MET A 50 -1.62 -1.45 15.94
C MET A 50 -1.44 -1.40 14.42
N ILE A 51 -1.04 -2.52 13.81
CA ILE A 51 -0.82 -2.59 12.37
C ILE A 51 -2.15 -2.43 11.63
N ALA A 52 -3.24 -3.06 12.10
CA ALA A 52 -4.57 -2.89 11.50
C ALA A 52 -5.03 -1.44 11.53
N LEU A 53 -4.83 -0.71 12.63
CA LEU A 53 -5.19 0.70 12.72
C LEU A 53 -4.33 1.56 11.79
N ALA A 54 -3.03 1.28 11.71
CA ALA A 54 -2.12 1.97 10.79
C ALA A 54 -2.55 1.76 9.33
N VAL A 55 -2.92 0.55 8.93
CA VAL A 55 -3.41 0.22 7.58
C VAL A 55 -4.71 0.95 7.30
N LEU A 56 -5.71 0.88 8.19
CA LEU A 56 -7.00 1.56 8.02
C LEU A 56 -6.87 3.07 7.80
N THR A 57 -5.86 3.72 8.38
CA THR A 57 -5.63 5.16 8.20
C THR A 57 -5.23 5.55 6.79
N HIS A 58 -4.57 4.67 6.03
CA HIS A 58 -4.16 4.94 4.64
C HIS A 58 -4.97 4.21 3.57
N ASP A 59 -5.72 3.18 3.93
CA ASP A 59 -6.49 2.36 2.99
C ASP A 59 -7.53 3.17 2.18
N VAL A 60 -8.11 4.21 2.79
CA VAL A 60 -8.99 5.17 2.09
C VAL A 60 -8.23 5.90 0.98
N ALA A 61 -6.98 6.32 1.24
CA ALA A 61 -6.15 6.98 0.24
C ALA A 61 -5.78 6.03 -0.90
N ASP A 62 -5.53 4.77 -0.62
CA ASP A 62 -5.25 3.74 -1.63
C ASP A 62 -6.46 3.44 -2.50
N GLY A 63 -7.66 3.43 -1.94
CA GLY A 63 -8.90 3.36 -2.69
C GLY A 63 -9.06 4.53 -3.67
N VAL A 64 -8.83 5.77 -3.21
CA VAL A 64 -8.87 6.98 -4.06
C VAL A 64 -7.80 6.92 -5.15
N ASN A 65 -6.58 6.49 -4.83
CA ASN A 65 -5.49 6.34 -5.80
C ASN A 65 -5.83 5.27 -6.85
N THR A 66 -6.39 4.13 -6.44
CA THR A 66 -6.83 3.05 -7.33
C THR A 66 -7.87 3.54 -8.34
N VAL A 67 -8.88 4.28 -7.87
CA VAL A 67 -9.90 4.88 -8.75
C VAL A 67 -9.27 5.90 -9.68
N SER A 68 -8.44 6.80 -9.18
CA SER A 68 -7.81 7.86 -9.97
C SER A 68 -6.92 7.30 -11.07
N LEU A 69 -6.10 6.29 -10.78
CA LEU A 69 -5.25 5.63 -11.77
C LEU A 69 -6.08 4.86 -12.81
N SER A 70 -7.17 4.22 -12.37
CA SER A 70 -8.05 3.47 -13.27
C SER A 70 -8.82 4.39 -14.21
N LEU A 71 -9.33 5.53 -13.72
CA LEU A 71 -10.04 6.53 -14.54
C LEU A 71 -9.11 7.21 -15.54
N ALA A 72 -7.87 7.53 -15.14
CA ALA A 72 -6.89 8.15 -16.02
C ALA A 72 -6.51 7.26 -17.22
N ALA A 73 -6.57 5.95 -17.06
CA ALA A 73 -6.14 4.99 -18.07
C ALA A 73 -7.30 4.26 -18.77
N ARG A 74 -8.53 4.28 -18.19
CA ARG A 74 -9.63 3.39 -18.57
C ARG A 74 -11.02 3.98 -18.30
N SER A 75 -12.02 3.09 -18.27
CA SER A 75 -13.44 3.40 -18.05
C SER A 75 -13.82 3.34 -16.56
N GLU A 76 -14.96 3.95 -16.23
CA GLU A 76 -15.57 3.86 -14.89
C GLU A 76 -15.83 2.40 -14.43
N ALA A 77 -16.22 1.53 -15.37
CA ALA A 77 -16.44 0.12 -15.05
C ALA A 77 -15.15 -0.58 -14.60
N ALA A 78 -14.00 -0.24 -15.20
CA ALA A 78 -12.70 -0.73 -14.78
C ALA A 78 -12.31 -0.16 -13.39
N ALA A 79 -12.56 1.13 -13.17
CA ALA A 79 -12.29 1.78 -11.88
C ALA A 79 -13.09 1.13 -10.73
N ARG A 80 -14.38 0.85 -10.95
CA ARG A 80 -15.21 0.14 -9.96
C ARG A 80 -14.71 -1.28 -9.66
N ARG A 81 -14.32 -2.03 -10.69
CA ARG A 81 -13.76 -3.39 -10.50
C ARG A 81 -12.48 -3.35 -9.69
N TRP A 82 -11.55 -2.46 -10.03
CA TRP A 82 -10.29 -2.32 -9.29
C TRP A 82 -10.50 -1.84 -7.86
N LEU A 83 -11.46 -0.95 -7.62
CA LEU A 83 -11.80 -0.52 -6.27
C LEU A 83 -12.33 -1.69 -5.41
N VAL A 84 -13.20 -2.54 -5.98
CA VAL A 84 -13.70 -3.74 -5.27
C VAL A 84 -12.55 -4.70 -4.99
N VAL A 85 -11.67 -4.96 -5.96
CA VAL A 85 -10.51 -5.83 -5.77
C VAL A 85 -9.59 -5.27 -4.69
N ASN A 86 -9.33 -3.96 -4.72
CA ASN A 86 -8.50 -3.28 -3.71
C ASN A 86 -9.11 -3.37 -2.30
N GLY A 87 -10.42 -3.17 -2.15
CA GLY A 87 -11.09 -3.26 -0.86
C GLY A 87 -11.21 -4.69 -0.31
N VAL A 88 -11.20 -5.72 -1.18
CA VAL A 88 -11.22 -7.14 -0.76
C VAL A 88 -9.81 -7.65 -0.48
N ALA A 89 -8.80 -7.09 -1.13
CA ALA A 89 -7.42 -7.56 -1.03
C ALA A 89 -6.88 -7.63 0.42
N PRO A 90 -7.03 -6.61 1.29
CA PRO A 90 -6.54 -6.71 2.65
C PRO A 90 -7.26 -7.78 3.47
N MET A 91 -8.56 -8.00 3.24
CA MET A 91 -9.31 -9.07 3.93
C MET A 91 -8.73 -10.46 3.57
N LEU A 92 -8.46 -10.70 2.28
CA LEU A 92 -7.80 -11.92 1.82
C LEU A 92 -6.39 -12.05 2.41
N GLY A 93 -5.65 -10.94 2.47
CA GLY A 93 -4.34 -10.88 3.11
C GLY A 93 -4.38 -11.30 4.57
N VAL A 94 -5.32 -10.75 5.36
CA VAL A 94 -5.50 -11.13 6.77
C VAL A 94 -5.79 -12.62 6.91
N LEU A 95 -6.72 -13.15 6.12
CA LEU A 95 -7.06 -14.58 6.17
C LEU A 95 -5.86 -15.46 5.82
N LEU A 96 -5.09 -15.09 4.80
CA LEU A 96 -3.86 -15.78 4.44
C LEU A 96 -2.82 -15.69 5.56
N GLY A 97 -2.63 -14.50 6.13
CA GLY A 97 -1.70 -14.27 7.22
C GLY A 97 -2.04 -15.06 8.48
N LEU A 98 -3.33 -15.24 8.78
CA LEU A 98 -3.79 -16.08 9.89
C LEU A 98 -3.69 -17.58 9.59
N ALA A 99 -3.83 -17.98 8.32
CA ALA A 99 -3.79 -19.38 7.90
C ALA A 99 -2.36 -19.93 7.78
N ILE A 100 -1.38 -19.07 7.49
CA ILE A 100 0.02 -19.49 7.35
C ILE A 100 0.63 -19.63 8.75
N VAL A 101 0.93 -20.86 9.14
CA VAL A 101 1.65 -21.14 10.38
C VAL A 101 3.14 -20.89 10.16
N ILE A 102 3.66 -19.81 10.72
CA ILE A 102 5.07 -19.44 10.61
C ILE A 102 5.77 -19.68 11.95
N PRO A 103 6.94 -20.34 11.96
CA PRO A 103 7.75 -20.46 13.18
C PRO A 103 8.05 -19.07 13.77
N ALA A 104 7.92 -18.93 15.09
CA ALA A 104 8.12 -17.64 15.79
C ALA A 104 9.47 -16.98 15.45
N ALA A 105 10.52 -17.78 15.23
CA ALA A 105 11.84 -17.28 14.82
C ALA A 105 11.85 -16.58 13.45
N MET A 106 10.87 -16.87 12.58
CA MET A 106 10.78 -16.26 11.24
C MET A 106 9.79 -15.09 11.19
N LEU A 107 8.91 -14.92 12.17
CA LEU A 107 7.93 -13.84 12.19
C LEU A 107 8.61 -12.47 12.24
N ALA A 108 9.56 -12.26 13.16
CA ALA A 108 10.26 -10.99 13.31
C ALA A 108 11.05 -10.58 12.04
N PRO A 109 11.88 -11.43 11.42
CA PRO A 109 12.55 -11.08 10.18
C PRO A 109 11.56 -10.84 9.02
N MET A 110 10.45 -11.57 8.92
CA MET A 110 9.43 -11.32 7.92
C MET A 110 8.77 -9.94 8.12
N MET A 111 8.39 -9.59 9.33
CA MET A 111 7.87 -8.25 9.65
C MET A 111 8.89 -7.16 9.32
N GLY A 112 10.18 -7.41 9.56
CA GLY A 112 11.26 -6.49 9.17
C GLY A 112 11.34 -6.28 7.65
N VAL A 113 11.17 -7.33 6.86
CA VAL A 113 11.12 -7.24 5.39
C VAL A 113 9.90 -6.43 4.94
N PHE A 114 8.71 -6.68 5.49
CA PHE A 114 7.51 -5.90 5.18
C PHE A 114 7.70 -4.43 5.54
N ALA A 115 8.18 -4.13 6.75
CA ALA A 115 8.46 -2.76 7.17
C ALA A 115 9.46 -2.07 6.23
N GLY A 116 10.50 -2.77 5.78
CA GLY A 116 11.48 -2.26 4.83
C GLY A 116 10.86 -1.95 3.45
N ILE A 117 9.99 -2.82 2.94
CA ILE A 117 9.27 -2.61 1.67
C ILE A 117 8.36 -1.38 1.78
N PHE A 118 7.57 -1.26 2.84
CA PHE A 118 6.66 -0.13 3.04
C PHE A 118 7.41 1.18 3.22
N LEU A 119 8.52 1.16 3.97
CA LEU A 119 9.39 2.33 4.12
C LEU A 119 9.98 2.76 2.77
N TYR A 120 10.43 1.81 1.95
CA TYR A 120 10.94 2.09 0.62
C TYR A 120 9.86 2.72 -0.29
N ILE A 121 8.66 2.12 -0.35
CA ILE A 121 7.54 2.66 -1.14
C ILE A 121 7.17 4.05 -0.66
N GLY A 122 7.01 4.25 0.64
CA GLY A 122 6.67 5.54 1.22
C GLY A 122 7.71 6.62 0.93
N ALA A 123 8.96 6.36 1.28
CA ALA A 123 10.03 7.36 1.18
C ALA A 123 10.55 7.58 -0.24
N CYS A 124 10.66 6.53 -1.05
CA CYS A 124 11.30 6.61 -2.36
C CYS A 124 10.33 6.80 -3.52
N GLU A 125 9.05 6.48 -3.33
CA GLU A 125 8.06 6.54 -4.40
C GLU A 125 6.92 7.51 -4.09
N LEU A 126 6.22 7.37 -2.97
CA LEU A 126 5.04 8.20 -2.66
C LEU A 126 5.41 9.65 -2.34
N VAL A 127 6.38 9.90 -1.48
CA VAL A 127 6.78 11.27 -1.10
C VAL A 127 7.34 12.05 -2.29
N PRO A 128 8.30 11.54 -3.09
CA PRO A 128 8.76 12.25 -4.27
C PRO A 128 7.68 12.48 -5.32
N ARG A 129 6.78 11.48 -5.51
CA ARG A 129 5.68 11.60 -6.48
C ARG A 129 4.66 12.64 -6.07
N SER A 130 4.29 12.70 -4.80
CA SER A 130 3.36 13.72 -4.29
C SER A 130 3.92 15.13 -4.46
N ARG A 131 5.22 15.32 -4.23
CA ARG A 131 5.91 16.60 -4.46
C ARG A 131 6.06 16.94 -5.94
N ALA A 132 6.21 15.96 -6.82
CA ALA A 132 6.27 16.19 -8.25
C ALA A 132 4.91 16.62 -8.82
N LEU A 133 3.80 16.15 -8.25
CA LEU A 133 2.43 16.51 -8.65
C LEU A 133 2.01 17.87 -8.11
N ASP A 134 2.37 18.20 -6.89
CA ASP A 134 2.08 19.51 -6.26
C ASP A 134 3.28 19.95 -5.38
N PRO A 135 4.22 20.73 -5.95
CA PRO A 135 5.46 21.14 -5.26
C PRO A 135 5.26 22.22 -4.18
N LYS A 136 4.04 22.44 -3.72
CA LYS A 136 3.71 23.47 -2.74
C LYS A 136 4.08 23.03 -1.32
N LEU A 137 4.31 24.00 -0.45
CA LEU A 137 4.62 23.77 0.96
C LEU A 137 3.55 22.92 1.67
N ARG A 138 2.28 23.07 1.32
CA ARG A 138 1.17 22.28 1.85
C ARG A 138 1.37 20.77 1.70
N THR A 139 1.93 20.29 0.58
CA THR A 139 2.21 18.88 0.33
C THR A 139 3.28 18.35 1.30
N SER A 140 4.32 19.16 1.55
CA SER A 140 5.36 18.82 2.53
C SER A 140 4.81 18.81 3.95
N LEU A 141 3.95 19.80 4.29
CA LEU A 141 3.29 19.87 5.60
C LEU A 141 2.35 18.68 5.81
N ALA A 142 1.58 18.29 4.79
CA ALA A 142 0.72 17.10 4.86
C ALA A 142 1.53 15.83 5.12
N SER A 143 2.68 15.66 4.46
CA SER A 143 3.57 14.51 4.69
C SER A 143 4.12 14.50 6.12
N ILE A 144 4.55 15.66 6.64
CA ILE A 144 5.05 15.80 8.02
C ILE A 144 3.92 15.48 9.02
N LEU A 145 2.72 16.03 8.79
CA LEU A 145 1.55 15.76 9.63
C LEU A 145 1.20 14.26 9.66
N GLY A 146 1.26 13.58 8.51
CA GLY A 146 1.06 12.13 8.44
C GLY A 146 2.08 11.35 9.28
N ILE A 147 3.36 11.71 9.19
CA ILE A 147 4.42 11.10 10.00
C ILE A 147 4.17 11.34 11.49
N LEU A 148 3.85 12.59 11.87
CA LEU A 148 3.57 12.94 13.28
C LEU A 148 2.33 12.21 13.81
N LEU A 149 1.27 12.07 12.99
CA LEU A 149 0.07 11.32 13.34
C LEU A 149 0.42 9.85 13.63
N MET A 150 1.20 9.23 12.75
CA MET A 150 1.60 7.83 12.93
C MET A 150 2.51 7.64 14.16
N LEU A 151 3.44 8.56 14.40
CA LEU A 151 4.25 8.56 15.63
C LEU A 151 3.37 8.70 16.88
N GLY A 152 2.33 9.55 16.82
CA GLY A 152 1.35 9.67 17.90
C GLY A 152 0.60 8.36 18.14
N VAL A 153 0.03 7.76 17.09
CA VAL A 153 -0.68 6.48 17.18
C VAL A 153 0.20 5.39 17.78
N THR A 154 1.44 5.25 17.32
CA THR A 154 2.37 4.24 17.84
C THR A 154 2.77 4.51 19.29
N HIS A 155 2.93 5.78 19.68
CA HIS A 155 3.27 6.14 21.06
C HIS A 155 2.15 5.83 22.06
N PHE A 156 0.88 6.04 21.67
CA PHE A 156 -0.28 5.75 22.53
C PHE A 156 -0.71 4.28 22.52
N ALA A 157 -0.20 3.49 21.58
CA ALA A 157 -0.51 2.06 21.47
C ALA A 157 0.46 1.19 22.32
N HIS A 158 1.52 1.76 22.87
CA HIS A 158 2.43 1.18 23.86
C HIS A 158 2.10 1.67 25.26
#